data_8bdb3111d99513bb485d9da2df3da7d0
#
_entry.id   8bdb3111d99513bb485d9da2df3da7d0
#
_cell.length_a   1.000
_cell.length_b   1.000
_cell.length_c   1.000
_cell.angle_alpha   90.00
_cell.angle_beta   90.00
_cell.angle_gamma   90.00
#
_symmetry.space_group_name_H-M   'P 1'
#
loop_
_entity.id
_entity.type
_entity.pdbx_description
1 polymer ?
#
loop_
_entity_poly.entity_id
_entity_poly.type
_entity_poly.pdbx_seq_one_letter_code
_entity_poly.pdbx_strand_id
1 'polypeptide(L)'
;MTKCEKWVVKAGSSLVSGNEDGINKNFISKLASQIDFLKKNNQEVVIISSGAVAKGMNDLGFKTRPDTLSVLQACAAVGQRGVSEIYQKTFESLGYSTGQVLITHDDIANRTRYLNAKNTLESLLELEVIPIVNENDCVATEEISFGDN
;
A
#
# COMPACT_ATOMS: atom_id res chain seq x y z
N MET A 1 19.81 -21.95 13.79
CA MET A 1 19.17 -20.61 13.70
C MET A 1 18.52 -20.50 12.33
N THR A 2 17.20 -20.43 12.26
CA THR A 2 16.49 -20.20 10.99
C THR A 2 16.84 -18.78 10.53
N LYS A 3 17.37 -18.66 9.33
CA LYS A 3 17.69 -17.35 8.73
C LYS A 3 16.38 -16.60 8.57
N CYS A 4 16.27 -15.39 9.13
CA CYS A 4 15.14 -14.51 8.86
C CYS A 4 15.15 -14.15 7.38
N GLU A 5 14.08 -14.45 6.66
CA GLU A 5 13.90 -14.07 5.25
C GLU A 5 13.00 -12.86 5.17
N LYS A 6 13.31 -11.98 4.23
CA LYS A 6 12.51 -10.78 3.94
C LYS A 6 11.67 -11.00 2.71
N TRP A 7 10.39 -10.80 2.84
CA TRP A 7 9.41 -10.93 1.75
C TRP A 7 8.91 -9.57 1.32
N VAL A 8 8.91 -9.31 0.04
CA VAL A 8 8.23 -8.17 -0.56
C VAL A 8 7.03 -8.69 -1.34
N VAL A 9 5.84 -8.33 -0.90
CA VAL A 9 4.58 -8.82 -1.47
C VAL A 9 3.88 -7.66 -2.17
N LYS A 10 3.74 -7.74 -3.49
CA LYS A 10 3.01 -6.75 -4.29
C LYS A 10 1.54 -7.14 -4.41
N ALA A 11 0.66 -6.26 -3.96
CA ALA A 11 -0.79 -6.33 -4.12
C ALA A 11 -1.23 -5.27 -5.16
N GLY A 12 -1.36 -5.68 -6.42
CA GLY A 12 -1.72 -4.80 -7.54
C GLY A 12 -3.15 -4.28 -7.47
N SER A 13 -3.45 -3.23 -8.22
CA SER A 13 -4.75 -2.53 -8.21
C SER A 13 -5.93 -3.46 -8.51
N SER A 14 -5.79 -4.38 -9.45
CA SER A 14 -6.83 -5.35 -9.80
C SER A 14 -7.20 -6.32 -8.68
N LEU A 15 -6.29 -6.56 -7.73
CA LEU A 15 -6.52 -7.40 -6.56
C LEU A 15 -7.06 -6.61 -5.38
N VAL A 16 -6.55 -5.41 -5.18
CA VAL A 16 -6.90 -4.54 -4.05
C VAL A 16 -8.23 -3.83 -4.27
N SER A 17 -8.54 -3.45 -5.51
CA SER A 17 -9.80 -2.78 -5.84
C SER A 17 -10.99 -3.75 -5.78
N GLY A 18 -12.12 -3.27 -5.32
CA GLY A 18 -13.38 -4.03 -5.19
C GLY A 18 -14.59 -3.24 -5.65
N ASN A 19 -15.71 -3.91 -5.84
CA ASN A 19 -16.91 -3.33 -6.44
C ASN A 19 -17.79 -2.54 -5.45
N GLU A 20 -17.87 -2.96 -4.18
CA GLU A 20 -18.82 -2.37 -3.22
C GLU A 20 -18.26 -1.11 -2.53
N ASP A 21 -17.06 -1.22 -1.95
CA ASP A 21 -16.43 -0.12 -1.20
C ASP A 21 -15.17 0.42 -1.90
N GLY A 22 -14.95 0.06 -3.17
CA GLY A 22 -13.72 0.38 -3.88
C GLY A 22 -12.49 -0.43 -3.45
N ILE A 23 -12.61 -1.30 -2.42
CA ILE A 23 -11.53 -2.19 -1.94
C ILE A 23 -12.05 -3.61 -1.74
N ASN A 24 -11.25 -4.59 -2.16
CA ASN A 24 -11.50 -6.01 -1.98
C ASN A 24 -11.06 -6.49 -0.58
N LYS A 25 -11.95 -6.34 0.40
CA LYS A 25 -11.70 -6.75 1.79
C LYS A 25 -11.37 -8.23 1.93
N ASN A 26 -12.00 -9.09 1.13
CA ASN A 26 -11.73 -10.53 1.13
C ASN A 26 -10.30 -10.85 0.71
N PHE A 27 -9.80 -10.17 -0.32
CA PHE A 27 -8.41 -10.32 -0.76
C PHE A 27 -7.44 -9.91 0.36
N ILE A 28 -7.67 -8.74 0.98
CA ILE A 28 -6.80 -8.24 2.06
C ILE A 28 -6.83 -9.17 3.27
N SER A 29 -7.99 -9.72 3.64
CA SER A 29 -8.10 -10.70 4.74
C SER A 29 -7.33 -12.00 4.45
N LYS A 30 -7.42 -12.51 3.21
CA LYS A 30 -6.65 -13.70 2.80
C LYS A 30 -5.15 -13.43 2.80
N LEU A 31 -4.75 -12.27 2.28
CA LEU A 31 -3.35 -11.83 2.28
C LEU A 31 -2.82 -11.73 3.72
N ALA A 32 -3.58 -11.11 4.61
CA ALA A 32 -3.19 -10.97 6.01
C ALA A 32 -3.02 -12.33 6.71
N SER A 33 -3.88 -13.30 6.43
CA SER A 33 -3.73 -14.66 6.97
C SER A 33 -2.46 -15.36 6.49
N GLN A 34 -2.07 -15.15 5.23
CA GLN A 34 -0.82 -15.70 4.70
C GLN A 34 0.40 -14.99 5.32
N ILE A 35 0.33 -13.69 5.53
CA ILE A 35 1.39 -12.92 6.18
C ILE A 35 1.51 -13.29 7.66
N ASP A 36 0.40 -13.53 8.37
CA ASP A 36 0.40 -14.05 9.74
C ASP A 36 1.19 -15.37 9.83
N PHE A 37 0.98 -16.28 8.88
CA PHE A 37 1.77 -17.51 8.79
C PHE A 37 3.27 -17.24 8.63
N LEU A 38 3.67 -16.31 7.75
CA LEU A 38 5.07 -15.93 7.57
C LEU A 38 5.65 -15.31 8.84
N LYS A 39 4.93 -14.40 9.48
CA LYS A 39 5.34 -13.74 10.73
C LYS A 39 5.55 -14.75 11.87
N LYS A 40 4.66 -15.71 12.02
CA LYS A 40 4.78 -16.80 13.00
C LYS A 40 5.98 -17.72 12.75
N ASN A 41 6.48 -17.75 11.52
CA ASN A 41 7.72 -18.44 11.14
C ASN A 41 8.95 -17.51 11.15
N ASN A 42 8.89 -16.39 11.87
CA ASN A 42 9.97 -15.44 12.04
C ASN A 42 10.48 -14.83 10.71
N GLN A 43 9.56 -14.59 9.77
CA GLN A 43 9.84 -13.92 8.50
C GLN A 43 9.46 -12.44 8.57
N GLU A 44 10.21 -11.57 7.91
CA GLU A 44 9.90 -10.15 7.75
C GLU A 44 9.11 -9.94 6.45
N VAL A 45 8.12 -9.08 6.49
CA VAL A 45 7.25 -8.82 5.32
C VAL A 45 7.06 -7.33 5.10
N VAL A 46 7.22 -6.89 3.86
CA VAL A 46 6.86 -5.56 3.36
C VAL A 46 5.76 -5.75 2.32
N ILE A 47 4.67 -5.00 2.42
CA ILE A 47 3.59 -5.03 1.45
C ILE A 47 3.70 -3.79 0.55
N ILE A 48 3.68 -4.00 -0.76
CA ILE A 48 3.52 -2.94 -1.75
C ILE A 48 2.06 -2.97 -2.19
N SER A 49 1.32 -1.93 -1.84
CA SER A 49 -0.10 -1.82 -2.13
C SER A 49 -0.39 -0.93 -3.33
N SER A 50 -1.64 -0.88 -3.71
CA SER A 50 -2.21 -0.08 -4.78
C SER A 50 -3.68 0.24 -4.47
N GLY A 51 -4.40 0.87 -5.39
CA GLY A 51 -5.86 1.02 -5.31
C GLY A 51 -6.34 2.34 -4.68
N ALA A 52 -5.46 3.27 -4.34
CA ALA A 52 -5.85 4.55 -3.76
C ALA A 52 -6.77 5.37 -4.67
N VAL A 53 -6.43 5.48 -5.96
CA VAL A 53 -7.27 6.21 -6.94
C VAL A 53 -8.64 5.57 -7.06
N ALA A 54 -8.71 4.24 -7.22
CA ALA A 54 -9.99 3.52 -7.36
C ALA A 54 -10.87 3.67 -6.11
N LYS A 55 -10.28 3.58 -4.93
CA LYS A 55 -10.99 3.82 -3.66
C LYS A 55 -11.53 5.24 -3.57
N GLY A 56 -10.71 6.24 -3.90
CA GLY A 56 -11.13 7.64 -3.90
C GLY A 56 -12.20 7.96 -4.94
N MET A 57 -12.11 7.39 -6.13
CA MET A 57 -13.16 7.49 -7.13
C MET A 57 -14.50 6.95 -6.61
N ASN A 58 -14.47 5.79 -5.95
CA ASN A 58 -15.65 5.21 -5.34
C ASN A 58 -16.24 6.12 -4.24
N ASP A 59 -15.40 6.63 -3.33
CA ASP A 59 -15.81 7.47 -2.21
C ASP A 59 -16.38 8.82 -2.68
N LEU A 60 -15.89 9.35 -3.79
CA LEU A 60 -16.36 10.59 -4.40
C LEU A 60 -17.51 10.38 -5.41
N GLY A 61 -17.94 9.13 -5.63
CA GLY A 61 -19.09 8.80 -6.48
C GLY A 61 -18.82 8.88 -7.98
N PHE A 62 -17.55 8.86 -8.43
CA PHE A 62 -17.21 8.80 -9.84
C PHE A 62 -17.65 7.47 -10.46
N LYS A 63 -18.40 7.55 -11.58
CA LYS A 63 -18.83 6.36 -12.35
C LYS A 63 -17.85 5.95 -13.43
N THR A 64 -17.05 6.91 -13.90
CA THR A 64 -16.02 6.72 -14.91
C THR A 64 -14.73 7.37 -14.43
N ARG A 65 -13.60 6.86 -14.94
CA ARG A 65 -12.30 7.41 -14.60
C ARG A 65 -12.17 8.85 -15.08
N PRO A 66 -11.82 9.81 -14.23
CA PRO A 66 -11.54 11.19 -14.65
C PRO A 66 -10.33 11.26 -15.60
N ASP A 67 -10.40 12.18 -16.55
CA ASP A 67 -9.33 12.40 -17.54
C ASP A 67 -8.26 13.40 -17.05
N THR A 68 -8.58 14.18 -16.01
CA THR A 68 -7.72 15.24 -15.51
C THR A 68 -6.80 14.71 -14.40
N LEU A 69 -5.50 14.89 -14.56
CA LEU A 69 -4.49 14.44 -13.60
C LEU A 69 -4.76 14.95 -12.18
N SER A 70 -5.06 16.25 -12.01
CA SER A 70 -5.34 16.84 -10.69
C SER A 70 -6.56 16.22 -10.00
N VAL A 71 -7.56 15.79 -10.77
CA VAL A 71 -8.73 15.08 -10.21
C VAL A 71 -8.36 13.66 -9.80
N LEU A 72 -7.53 12.96 -10.58
CA LEU A 72 -7.01 11.65 -10.20
C LEU A 72 -6.14 11.71 -8.94
N GLN A 73 -5.30 12.73 -8.82
CA GLN A 73 -4.50 12.99 -7.61
C GLN A 73 -5.38 13.27 -6.39
N ALA A 74 -6.47 14.04 -6.57
CA ALA A 74 -7.45 14.27 -5.51
C ALA A 74 -8.17 12.97 -5.11
N CYS A 75 -8.54 12.12 -6.07
CA CYS A 75 -9.08 10.79 -5.79
C CYS A 75 -8.07 9.96 -4.98
N ALA A 76 -6.79 9.95 -5.37
CA ALA A 76 -5.76 9.24 -4.63
C ALA A 76 -5.65 9.74 -3.18
N ALA A 77 -5.66 11.06 -2.96
CA ALA A 77 -5.60 11.65 -1.62
C ALA A 77 -6.77 11.20 -0.74
N VAL A 78 -7.99 11.17 -1.28
CA VAL A 78 -9.18 10.70 -0.56
C VAL A 78 -9.09 9.19 -0.29
N GLY A 79 -8.74 8.42 -1.31
CA GLY A 79 -8.76 6.95 -1.24
C GLY A 79 -7.61 6.35 -0.44
N GLN A 80 -6.43 6.98 -0.40
CA GLN A 80 -5.26 6.48 0.32
C GLN A 80 -5.56 6.25 1.81
N ARG A 81 -6.33 7.14 2.43
CA ARG A 81 -6.77 6.96 3.81
C ARG A 81 -7.56 5.66 3.98
N GLY A 82 -8.53 5.41 3.10
CA GLY A 82 -9.36 4.20 3.16
C GLY A 82 -8.57 2.91 2.94
N VAL A 83 -7.62 2.92 2.01
CA VAL A 83 -6.69 1.79 1.79
C VAL A 83 -5.89 1.52 3.06
N SER A 84 -5.26 2.55 3.63
CA SER A 84 -4.45 2.42 4.85
C SER A 84 -5.27 1.90 6.03
N GLU A 85 -6.48 2.42 6.22
CA GLU A 85 -7.38 2.03 7.31
C GLU A 85 -7.79 0.55 7.24
N ILE A 86 -8.05 0.02 6.05
CA ILE A 86 -8.43 -1.38 5.89
C ILE A 86 -7.26 -2.31 6.20
N TYR A 87 -6.06 -2.00 5.72
CA TYR A 87 -4.86 -2.75 6.11
C TYR A 87 -4.66 -2.70 7.63
N GLN A 88 -4.71 -1.50 8.21
CA GLN A 88 -4.54 -1.32 9.65
C GLN A 88 -5.53 -2.20 10.43
N LYS A 89 -6.83 -2.06 10.20
CA LYS A 89 -7.87 -2.84 10.91
C LYS A 89 -7.69 -4.35 10.75
N THR A 90 -7.34 -4.79 9.53
CA THR A 90 -7.17 -6.21 9.25
C THR A 90 -5.97 -6.79 10.01
N PHE A 91 -4.83 -6.11 10.01
CA PHE A 91 -3.63 -6.59 10.71
C PHE A 91 -3.74 -6.41 12.23
N GLU A 92 -4.36 -5.35 12.73
CA GLU A 92 -4.63 -5.17 14.16
C GLU A 92 -5.45 -6.34 14.73
N SER A 93 -6.42 -6.87 13.97
CA SER A 93 -7.20 -8.04 14.39
C SER A 93 -6.36 -9.31 14.56
N LEU A 94 -5.17 -9.35 13.96
CA LEU A 94 -4.18 -10.43 14.09
C LEU A 94 -3.05 -10.09 15.07
N GLY A 95 -3.11 -8.91 15.72
CA GLY A 95 -2.12 -8.45 16.70
C GLY A 95 -0.90 -7.75 16.11
N TYR A 96 -0.94 -7.33 14.84
CA TYR A 96 0.15 -6.62 14.18
C TYR A 96 -0.13 -5.13 13.99
N SER A 97 0.88 -4.31 14.18
CA SER A 97 0.86 -2.90 13.77
C SER A 97 1.29 -2.76 12.31
N THR A 98 0.73 -1.76 11.64
CA THR A 98 1.13 -1.39 10.27
C THR A 98 1.67 0.02 10.21
N GLY A 99 2.61 0.28 9.30
CA GLY A 99 3.16 1.61 9.03
C GLY A 99 2.98 1.99 7.57
N GLN A 100 2.32 3.12 7.28
CA GLN A 100 2.17 3.62 5.92
C GLN A 100 3.44 4.33 5.47
N VAL A 101 3.96 3.94 4.30
CA VAL A 101 5.10 4.58 3.65
C VAL A 101 4.70 4.96 2.22
N LEU A 102 4.69 6.26 1.93
CA LEU A 102 4.39 6.77 0.59
C LEU A 102 5.68 7.25 -0.07
N ILE A 103 5.97 6.71 -1.24
CA ILE A 103 7.16 7.02 -2.01
C ILE A 103 6.81 7.36 -3.47
N THR A 104 7.71 8.07 -4.14
CA THR A 104 7.62 8.34 -5.57
C THR A 104 8.83 7.75 -6.29
N HIS A 105 8.78 7.72 -7.62
CA HIS A 105 9.92 7.33 -8.43
C HIS A 105 11.15 8.22 -8.15
N ASP A 106 10.95 9.52 -7.95
CA ASP A 106 12.03 10.46 -7.62
C ASP A 106 12.69 10.15 -6.27
N ASP A 107 11.93 9.62 -5.30
CA ASP A 107 12.47 9.20 -4.00
C ASP A 107 13.42 8.02 -4.16
N ILE A 108 13.16 7.14 -5.11
CA ILE A 108 14.04 6.01 -5.43
C ILE A 108 15.27 6.47 -6.22
N ALA A 109 15.11 7.40 -7.17
CA ALA A 109 16.18 7.92 -7.99
C ALA A 109 17.17 8.81 -7.23
N ASN A 110 16.72 9.51 -6.21
CA ASN A 110 17.56 10.38 -5.38
C ASN A 110 18.23 9.58 -4.25
N ARG A 111 19.56 9.53 -4.24
CA ARG A 111 20.32 8.72 -3.27
C ARG A 111 19.97 9.02 -1.80
N THR A 112 19.84 10.28 -1.42
CA THR A 112 19.55 10.66 -0.03
C THR A 112 18.15 10.23 0.37
N ARG A 113 17.15 10.46 -0.48
CA ARG A 113 15.76 10.06 -0.26
C ARG A 113 15.62 8.54 -0.22
N TYR A 114 16.28 7.85 -1.14
CA TYR A 114 16.35 6.38 -1.16
C TYR A 114 16.88 5.82 0.16
N LEU A 115 18.01 6.34 0.66
CA LEU A 115 18.59 5.89 1.91
C LEU A 115 17.66 6.17 3.11
N ASN A 116 16.99 7.31 3.14
CA ASN A 116 16.01 7.63 4.17
C ASN A 116 14.82 6.66 4.15
N ALA A 117 14.26 6.40 2.97
CA ALA A 117 13.17 5.44 2.81
C ALA A 117 13.59 4.03 3.24
N LYS A 118 14.79 3.58 2.81
CA LYS A 118 15.36 2.29 3.20
C LYS A 118 15.48 2.19 4.73
N ASN A 119 16.11 3.17 5.38
CA ASN A 119 16.30 3.18 6.83
C ASN A 119 14.96 3.17 7.58
N THR A 120 13.97 3.90 7.07
CA THR A 120 12.61 3.90 7.65
C THR A 120 11.99 2.51 7.57
N LEU A 121 12.08 1.83 6.42
CA LEU A 121 11.57 0.46 6.26
C LEU A 121 12.29 -0.52 7.19
N GLU A 122 13.61 -0.44 7.29
CA GLU A 122 14.39 -1.28 8.20
C GLU A 122 13.99 -1.05 9.67
N SER A 123 13.83 0.21 10.10
CA SER A 123 13.37 0.53 11.46
C SER A 123 11.95 0.02 11.73
N LEU A 124 11.04 0.10 10.77
CA LEU A 124 9.69 -0.47 10.93
C LEU A 124 9.76 -1.98 11.14
N LEU A 125 10.57 -2.69 10.37
CA LEU A 125 10.75 -4.14 10.52
C LEU A 125 11.37 -4.51 11.87
N GLU A 126 12.38 -3.76 12.32
CA GLU A 126 13.00 -3.94 13.65
C GLU A 126 12.00 -3.71 14.80
N LEU A 127 11.05 -2.81 14.63
CA LEU A 127 9.94 -2.54 15.54
C LEU A 127 8.78 -3.54 15.41
N GLU A 128 8.93 -4.58 14.60
CA GLU A 128 7.90 -5.59 14.29
C GLU A 128 6.64 -5.04 13.62
N VAL A 129 6.72 -3.83 13.06
CA VAL A 129 5.65 -3.18 12.30
C VAL A 129 5.70 -3.66 10.85
N ILE A 130 4.55 -3.97 10.25
CA ILE A 130 4.43 -4.35 8.85
C ILE A 130 4.35 -3.08 7.99
N PRO A 131 5.36 -2.77 7.16
CA PRO A 131 5.30 -1.62 6.27
C PRO A 131 4.30 -1.88 5.14
N ILE A 132 3.40 -0.91 4.92
CA ILE A 132 2.50 -0.86 3.76
C ILE A 132 2.98 0.29 2.88
N VAL A 133 3.67 -0.06 1.81
CA VAL A 133 4.24 0.91 0.87
C VAL A 133 3.25 1.16 -0.27
N ASN A 134 3.05 2.40 -0.64
CA ASN A 134 2.30 2.76 -1.84
C ASN A 134 2.97 3.94 -2.54
N GLU A 135 2.60 4.19 -3.79
CA GLU A 135 2.97 5.41 -4.51
C GLU A 135 2.36 6.63 -3.81
N ASN A 136 3.10 7.73 -3.75
CA ASN A 136 2.54 9.03 -3.37
C ASN A 136 1.84 9.67 -4.58
N ASP A 137 0.67 9.15 -4.89
CA ASP A 137 -0.12 9.56 -6.06
C ASP A 137 -0.52 11.05 -6.05
N CYS A 138 -0.45 11.72 -4.89
CA CYS A 138 -0.77 13.15 -4.79
C CYS A 138 0.24 14.04 -5.54
N VAL A 139 1.46 13.54 -5.73
CA VAL A 139 2.55 14.29 -6.41
C VAL A 139 3.17 13.52 -7.57
N ALA A 140 2.85 12.23 -7.73
CA ALA A 140 3.32 11.42 -8.85
C ALA A 140 2.55 11.78 -10.13
N THR A 141 3.25 11.81 -11.26
CA THR A 141 2.69 12.23 -12.53
C THR A 141 2.65 11.12 -13.58
N GLU A 142 3.57 10.18 -13.53
CA GLU A 142 3.79 9.23 -14.62
C GLU A 142 2.81 8.04 -14.60
N GLU A 143 2.65 7.37 -13.47
CA GLU A 143 1.83 6.15 -13.37
C GLU A 143 0.33 6.41 -13.39
N ILE A 144 -0.12 7.51 -12.79
CA ILE A 144 -1.55 7.90 -12.81
C ILE A 144 -2.03 8.19 -14.23
N SER A 145 -1.18 8.79 -15.06
CA SER A 145 -1.53 9.15 -16.45
C SER A 145 -1.75 7.94 -17.34
N PHE A 146 -1.02 6.85 -17.13
CA PHE A 146 -1.08 5.65 -17.97
C PHE A 146 -2.04 4.57 -17.47
N GLY A 147 -2.59 4.72 -16.28
CA GLY A 147 -3.67 3.84 -15.78
C GLY A 147 -3.24 2.42 -15.47
N ASP A 148 -1.93 2.16 -15.35
CA ASP A 148 -1.42 0.82 -15.09
C ASP A 148 -0.23 0.82 -14.12
N ASN A 149 -0.26 -0.11 -13.23
CA ASN A 149 0.85 -0.51 -12.35
C ASN A 149 1.27 -1.94 -12.68
#